data_645a705980603386e45d0ba982b534a0
#
_entry.id   645a705980603386e45d0ba982b534a0
#
_cell.length_a   1.000
_cell.length_b   1.000
_cell.length_c   1.000
_cell.angle_alpha   90.00
_cell.angle_beta   90.00
_cell.angle_gamma   90.00
#
_symmetry.space_group_name_H-M   'P 1'
#
loop_
_entity.id
_entity.type
_entity.pdbx_description
1 polymer ?
#
loop_
_entity_poly.entity_id
_entity_poly.type
_entity_poly.pdbx_seq_one_letter_code
_entity_poly.pdbx_strand_id
1 'polypeptide(L)'
;GDLVILTGSVGRHGAAVFMAREDIRLQGELRSDCAPLCEEARAAMETEGLRIMRDPTRGGLATTCTELVEHTKWGMELDERAIPVDADVQALCDLLGFDPLYLACEGRMIAIVSQAHSAQLLEKLGKDARIIGTISDDHPGTVLMKTRLGTTRWLRKLSGQPLPRIC
;
A
#
# COMPACT_ATOMS: atom_id res chain seq x y z
N GLY A 1 -14.96 -11.31 -0.65
CA GLY A 1 -15.24 -10.80 0.69
C GLY A 1 -14.06 -10.85 1.66
N ASP A 2 -12.86 -11.38 1.22
CA ASP A 2 -11.64 -11.31 2.04
C ASP A 2 -11.18 -9.85 2.17
N LEU A 3 -10.56 -9.50 3.29
CA LEU A 3 -10.15 -8.14 3.59
C LEU A 3 -8.69 -7.89 3.24
N VAL A 4 -8.40 -6.69 2.75
CA VAL A 4 -7.05 -6.21 2.44
C VAL A 4 -6.58 -5.34 3.60
N ILE A 5 -5.52 -5.77 4.28
CA ILE A 5 -4.90 -5.08 5.42
C ILE A 5 -3.55 -4.53 5.00
N LEU A 6 -3.25 -3.30 5.42
CA LEU A 6 -1.97 -2.63 5.25
C LEU A 6 -1.38 -2.28 6.61
N THR A 7 -0.09 -2.51 6.82
CA THR A 7 0.57 -2.36 8.14
C THR A 7 0.97 -0.92 8.51
N GLY A 8 0.73 0.06 7.66
CA GLY A 8 1.03 1.47 7.99
C GLY A 8 0.94 2.42 6.80
N SER A 9 1.49 3.62 6.94
CA SER A 9 1.47 4.66 5.90
C SER A 9 2.29 4.30 4.67
N VAL A 10 1.85 4.77 3.49
CA VAL A 10 2.49 4.46 2.20
C VAL A 10 3.40 5.56 1.68
N GLY A 11 4.33 5.18 0.81
CA GLY A 11 5.12 6.08 -0.02
C GLY A 11 6.33 6.71 0.66
N ARG A 12 6.60 6.41 1.93
CA ARG A 12 7.61 7.10 2.72
C ARG A 12 9.04 6.83 2.22
N HIS A 13 9.37 5.58 1.87
CA HIS A 13 10.67 5.25 1.30
C HIS A 13 10.90 5.97 -0.02
N GLY A 14 9.96 5.85 -0.97
CA GLY A 14 10.08 6.50 -2.28
C GLY A 14 10.23 8.01 -2.17
N ALA A 15 9.48 8.65 -1.28
CA ALA A 15 9.57 10.08 -1.01
C ALA A 15 10.94 10.47 -0.42
N ALA A 16 11.43 9.72 0.57
CA ALA A 16 12.74 10.00 1.21
C ALA A 16 13.89 9.85 0.21
N VAL A 17 13.89 8.80 -0.62
CA VAL A 17 14.95 8.61 -1.63
C VAL A 17 14.88 9.67 -2.72
N PHE A 18 13.68 10.04 -3.16
CA PHE A 18 13.53 11.11 -4.15
C PHE A 18 14.11 12.43 -3.63
N MET A 19 13.75 12.85 -2.43
CA MET A 19 14.28 14.07 -1.82
C MET A 19 15.80 14.05 -1.70
N ALA A 20 16.37 12.92 -1.26
CA ALA A 20 17.81 12.78 -1.12
C ALA A 20 18.57 12.89 -2.46
N ARG A 21 17.97 12.38 -3.55
CA ARG A 21 18.57 12.45 -4.90
C ARG A 21 18.50 13.81 -5.55
N GLU A 22 17.39 14.51 -5.35
CA GLU A 22 17.14 15.82 -5.96
C GLU A 22 17.60 16.98 -5.07
N ASP A 23 18.29 16.70 -3.94
CA ASP A 23 18.72 17.67 -2.91
C ASP A 23 17.57 18.62 -2.47
N ILE A 24 16.35 18.10 -2.40
CA ILE A 24 15.17 18.83 -1.97
C ILE A 24 15.14 18.85 -0.44
N ARG A 25 15.09 20.06 0.14
CA ARG A 25 14.99 20.26 1.59
C ARG A 25 13.60 20.78 1.94
N LEU A 26 12.76 19.93 2.50
CA LEU A 26 11.53 20.35 3.17
C LEU A 26 11.82 20.70 4.62
N GLN A 27 10.93 21.49 5.26
CA GLN A 27 10.97 21.67 6.71
C GLN A 27 10.67 20.34 7.38
N GLY A 28 11.64 19.79 8.10
CA GLY A 28 11.56 18.47 8.72
C GLY A 28 12.43 17.43 8.02
N GLU A 29 12.64 16.30 8.69
CA GLU A 29 13.44 15.18 8.19
C GLU A 29 12.52 14.05 7.77
N LEU A 30 12.30 13.91 6.46
CA LEU A 30 11.55 12.77 5.90
C LEU A 30 12.50 11.59 5.79
N ARG A 31 12.37 10.63 6.73
CA ARG A 31 13.17 9.39 6.74
C ARG A 31 12.43 8.25 6.08
N SER A 32 13.16 7.34 5.46
CA SER A 32 12.64 6.08 4.94
C SER A 32 11.92 5.27 6.03
N ASP A 33 10.90 4.53 5.62
CA ASP A 33 10.22 3.55 6.46
C ASP A 33 10.91 2.16 6.47
N CYS A 34 12.11 2.05 5.91
CA CYS A 34 12.83 0.78 5.82
C CYS A 34 12.96 0.13 7.20
N ALA A 35 12.38 -1.07 7.33
CA ALA A 35 12.33 -1.82 8.57
C ALA A 35 12.18 -3.34 8.29
N PRO A 36 12.69 -4.21 9.16
CA PRO A 36 12.43 -5.64 9.06
C PRO A 36 10.96 -5.93 9.37
N LEU A 37 10.33 -6.82 8.59
CA LEU A 37 8.92 -7.21 8.73
C LEU A 37 8.76 -8.65 9.27
N CYS A 38 9.78 -9.18 9.93
CA CYS A 38 9.79 -10.57 10.39
C CYS A 38 8.67 -10.89 11.39
N GLU A 39 8.37 -9.95 12.30
CA GLU A 39 7.34 -10.14 13.32
C GLU A 39 5.93 -10.04 12.69
N GLU A 40 5.72 -9.07 11.82
CA GLU A 40 4.46 -8.89 11.09
C GLU A 40 4.18 -10.10 10.17
N ALA A 41 5.21 -10.57 9.46
CA ALA A 41 5.09 -11.74 8.59
C ALA A 41 4.77 -13.00 9.40
N ARG A 42 5.42 -13.21 10.57
CA ARG A 42 5.13 -14.32 11.46
C ARG A 42 3.70 -14.25 11.98
N ALA A 43 3.27 -13.08 12.47
CA ALA A 43 1.92 -12.86 12.97
C ALA A 43 0.86 -13.17 11.89
N ALA A 44 1.13 -12.78 10.64
CA ALA A 44 0.25 -13.08 9.52
C ALA A 44 0.21 -14.58 9.22
N MET A 45 1.37 -15.25 9.14
CA MET A 45 1.45 -16.71 8.86
C MET A 45 0.78 -17.56 9.94
N GLU A 46 0.80 -17.11 11.19
CA GLU A 46 0.13 -17.76 12.32
C GLU A 46 -1.38 -17.44 12.41
N THR A 47 -1.89 -16.60 11.52
CA THR A 47 -3.31 -16.25 11.48
C THR A 47 -4.04 -17.14 10.49
N GLU A 48 -5.01 -17.89 10.99
CA GLU A 48 -5.89 -18.68 10.14
C GLU A 48 -6.62 -17.77 9.14
N GLY A 49 -6.81 -18.28 7.92
CA GLY A 49 -7.49 -17.50 6.88
C GLY A 49 -6.62 -16.49 6.14
N LEU A 50 -5.31 -16.40 6.41
CA LEU A 50 -4.37 -15.69 5.56
C LEU A 50 -4.39 -16.31 4.15
N ARG A 51 -4.50 -15.45 3.11
CA ARG A 51 -4.46 -15.87 1.70
C ARG A 51 -3.11 -15.58 1.08
N ILE A 52 -2.64 -14.36 1.27
CA ILE A 52 -1.37 -13.88 0.73
C ILE A 52 -0.89 -12.70 1.54
N MET A 53 0.41 -12.50 1.57
CA MET A 53 1.05 -11.28 2.06
C MET A 53 2.17 -10.87 1.11
N ARG A 54 2.40 -9.56 1.01
CA ARG A 54 3.43 -9.00 0.14
C ARG A 54 3.81 -7.58 0.58
N ASP A 55 5.07 -7.23 0.39
CA ASP A 55 5.60 -5.88 0.58
C ASP A 55 5.32 -5.01 -0.66
N PRO A 56 4.81 -3.78 -0.50
CA PRO A 56 4.55 -2.85 -1.59
C PRO A 56 5.79 -2.05 -1.97
N THR A 57 6.85 -2.71 -2.41
CA THR A 57 8.13 -2.11 -2.76
C THR A 57 8.06 -1.38 -4.10
N ARG A 58 8.52 -1.99 -5.17
CA ARG A 58 8.61 -1.37 -6.48
C ARG A 58 7.22 -1.05 -7.07
N GLY A 59 6.99 0.25 -7.38
CA GLY A 59 5.70 0.74 -7.87
C GLY A 59 4.62 0.87 -6.78
N GLY A 60 5.01 0.72 -5.51
CA GLY A 60 4.18 1.00 -4.34
C GLY A 60 2.94 0.13 -4.20
N LEU A 61 2.00 0.61 -3.39
CA LEU A 61 0.73 -0.06 -3.11
C LEU A 61 -0.07 -0.36 -4.39
N ALA A 62 -0.16 0.61 -5.29
CA ALA A 62 -1.00 0.50 -6.50
C ALA A 62 -0.53 -0.64 -7.42
N THR A 63 0.78 -0.72 -7.68
CA THR A 63 1.35 -1.79 -8.52
C THR A 63 1.20 -3.14 -7.85
N THR A 64 1.53 -3.23 -6.56
CA THR A 64 1.44 -4.49 -5.82
C THR A 64 0.01 -5.02 -5.77
N CYS A 65 -0.98 -4.17 -5.47
CA CYS A 65 -2.38 -4.58 -5.48
C CYS A 65 -2.82 -5.07 -6.87
N THR A 66 -2.40 -4.39 -7.94
CA THR A 66 -2.70 -4.81 -9.31
C THR A 66 -2.08 -6.17 -9.63
N GLU A 67 -0.81 -6.40 -9.26
CA GLU A 67 -0.13 -7.68 -9.46
C GLU A 67 -0.78 -8.84 -8.72
N LEU A 68 -1.37 -8.59 -7.55
CA LEU A 68 -2.05 -9.62 -6.77
C LEU A 68 -3.32 -10.15 -7.43
N VAL A 69 -3.99 -9.35 -8.27
CA VAL A 69 -5.27 -9.74 -8.87
C VAL A 69 -5.25 -9.93 -10.38
N GLU A 70 -4.29 -9.36 -11.13
CA GLU A 70 -4.30 -9.23 -12.60
C GLU A 70 -4.50 -10.55 -13.38
N HIS A 71 -4.11 -11.68 -12.81
CA HIS A 71 -4.25 -12.99 -13.43
C HIS A 71 -5.21 -13.90 -12.65
N THR A 72 -6.08 -13.30 -11.85
CA THR A 72 -7.04 -14.04 -11.04
C THR A 72 -8.46 -13.78 -11.51
N LYS A 73 -9.40 -14.58 -11.02
CA LYS A 73 -10.83 -14.34 -11.20
C LYS A 73 -11.42 -13.31 -10.22
N TRP A 74 -10.57 -12.70 -9.38
CA TRP A 74 -10.95 -11.77 -8.35
C TRP A 74 -10.62 -10.35 -8.77
N GLY A 75 -11.42 -9.39 -8.32
CA GLY A 75 -11.11 -7.98 -8.29
C GLY A 75 -10.73 -7.52 -6.88
N MET A 76 -10.24 -6.29 -6.76
CA MET A 76 -9.94 -5.66 -5.48
C MET A 76 -10.56 -4.27 -5.45
N GLU A 77 -11.25 -3.96 -4.37
CA GLU A 77 -11.81 -2.64 -4.11
C GLU A 77 -11.08 -2.00 -2.92
N LEU A 78 -10.49 -0.83 -3.13
CA LEU A 78 -9.79 -0.07 -2.10
C LEU A 78 -10.58 1.20 -1.74
N ASP A 79 -10.48 1.64 -0.49
CA ASP A 79 -10.97 2.94 -0.03
C ASP A 79 -9.78 3.88 0.22
N GLU A 80 -9.67 4.94 -0.57
CA GLU A 80 -8.61 5.95 -0.44
C GLU A 80 -8.57 6.59 0.96
N ARG A 81 -9.73 6.70 1.63
CA ARG A 81 -9.82 7.28 2.98
C ARG A 81 -9.20 6.38 4.05
N ALA A 82 -9.18 5.08 3.80
CA ALA A 82 -8.61 4.09 4.70
C ALA A 82 -7.09 3.92 4.53
N ILE A 83 -6.53 4.37 3.40
CA ILE A 83 -5.10 4.27 3.13
C ILE A 83 -4.37 5.43 3.83
N PRO A 84 -3.53 5.15 4.85
CA PRO A 84 -2.80 6.20 5.53
C PRO A 84 -1.63 6.71 4.67
N VAL A 85 -1.53 8.04 4.58
CA VAL A 85 -0.41 8.76 3.97
C VAL A 85 0.05 9.80 4.98
N ASP A 86 1.34 9.82 5.29
CA ASP A 86 1.89 10.82 6.22
C ASP A 86 1.85 12.21 5.59
N ALA A 87 1.64 13.24 6.41
CA ALA A 87 1.44 14.60 5.94
C ALA A 87 2.64 15.17 5.15
N ASP A 88 3.86 14.80 5.53
CA ASP A 88 5.10 15.18 4.84
C ASP A 88 5.23 14.51 3.45
N VAL A 89 4.82 13.23 3.35
CA VAL A 89 4.75 12.51 2.07
C VAL A 89 3.67 13.11 1.17
N GLN A 90 2.49 13.40 1.71
CA GLN A 90 1.41 14.03 0.96
C GLN A 90 1.81 15.41 0.43
N ALA A 91 2.44 16.25 1.27
CA ALA A 91 2.89 17.57 0.87
C ALA A 91 3.93 17.51 -0.27
N LEU A 92 4.87 16.56 -0.22
CA LEU A 92 5.84 16.34 -1.30
C LEU A 92 5.12 15.89 -2.59
N CYS A 93 4.18 14.97 -2.49
CA CYS A 93 3.42 14.48 -3.63
C CYS A 93 2.58 15.59 -4.28
N ASP A 94 1.93 16.43 -3.48
CA ASP A 94 1.14 17.57 -3.97
C ASP A 94 2.02 18.60 -4.69
N LEU A 95 3.24 18.85 -4.17
CA LEU A 95 4.20 19.79 -4.77
C LEU A 95 4.70 19.30 -6.14
N LEU A 96 4.93 17.99 -6.26
CA LEU A 96 5.57 17.38 -7.44
C LEU A 96 4.59 16.73 -8.42
N GLY A 97 3.31 16.67 -8.07
CA GLY A 97 2.30 15.98 -8.88
C GLY A 97 2.44 14.46 -8.85
N PHE A 98 3.00 13.89 -7.78
CA PHE A 98 3.10 12.45 -7.59
C PHE A 98 1.86 11.88 -6.91
N ASP A 99 1.58 10.61 -7.17
CA ASP A 99 0.59 9.84 -6.43
C ASP A 99 1.32 8.98 -5.39
N PRO A 100 1.08 9.17 -4.07
CA PRO A 100 1.76 8.43 -3.02
C PRO A 100 1.56 6.92 -3.09
N LEU A 101 0.50 6.45 -3.75
CA LEU A 101 0.22 5.03 -3.92
C LEU A 101 1.23 4.31 -4.82
N TYR A 102 1.99 5.05 -5.63
CA TYR A 102 3.01 4.50 -6.51
C TYR A 102 4.44 4.66 -5.96
N LEU A 103 4.59 5.32 -4.83
CA LEU A 103 5.88 5.45 -4.14
C LEU A 103 6.19 4.17 -3.35
N ALA A 104 7.44 3.73 -3.43
CA ALA A 104 7.90 2.53 -2.74
C ALA A 104 7.76 2.61 -1.21
N CYS A 105 7.46 1.48 -0.59
CA CYS A 105 7.50 1.26 0.85
C CYS A 105 8.44 0.09 1.15
N GLU A 106 9.37 0.23 2.08
CA GLU A 106 10.37 -0.78 2.41
C GLU A 106 10.21 -1.35 3.84
N GLY A 107 9.19 -0.88 4.56
CA GLY A 107 8.84 -1.33 5.89
C GLY A 107 7.32 -1.49 6.06
N ARG A 108 6.62 -1.86 4.99
CA ARG A 108 5.18 -2.09 5.01
C ARG A 108 4.83 -3.41 4.35
N MET A 109 3.71 -3.98 4.77
CA MET A 109 3.18 -5.23 4.23
C MET A 109 1.69 -5.10 3.94
N ILE A 110 1.25 -5.71 2.84
CA ILE A 110 -0.14 -5.97 2.52
C ILE A 110 -0.42 -7.42 2.91
N ALA A 111 -1.53 -7.67 3.58
CA ALA A 111 -2.04 -9.01 3.83
C ALA A 111 -3.49 -9.12 3.37
N ILE A 112 -3.84 -10.19 2.67
CA ILE A 112 -5.22 -10.54 2.34
C ILE A 112 -5.62 -11.69 3.25
N VAL A 113 -6.69 -11.51 4.02
CA VAL A 113 -7.16 -12.44 5.03
C VAL A 113 -8.67 -12.58 5.00
N SER A 114 -9.18 -13.74 5.37
CA SER A 114 -10.62 -13.95 5.50
C SER A 114 -11.24 -12.97 6.50
N GLN A 115 -12.46 -12.53 6.22
CA GLN A 115 -13.19 -11.60 7.09
C GLN A 115 -13.27 -12.12 8.54
N ALA A 116 -13.46 -13.42 8.74
CA ALA A 116 -13.58 -14.04 10.06
C ALA A 116 -12.32 -13.86 10.94
N HIS A 117 -11.13 -13.77 10.35
CA HIS A 117 -9.86 -13.70 11.07
C HIS A 117 -9.18 -12.32 11.00
N SER A 118 -9.82 -11.37 10.33
CA SER A 118 -9.25 -10.03 10.11
C SER A 118 -9.02 -9.24 11.40
N ALA A 119 -9.94 -9.32 12.35
CA ALA A 119 -9.81 -8.65 13.64
C ALA A 119 -8.61 -9.18 14.44
N GLN A 120 -8.41 -10.51 14.44
CA GLN A 120 -7.27 -11.15 15.08
C GLN A 120 -5.95 -10.71 14.44
N LEU A 121 -5.89 -10.63 13.10
CA LEU A 121 -4.69 -10.19 12.41
C LEU A 121 -4.39 -8.71 12.68
N LEU A 122 -5.40 -7.85 12.67
CA LEU A 122 -5.23 -6.42 13.00
C LEU A 122 -4.66 -6.21 14.41
N GLU A 123 -5.16 -6.96 15.39
CA GLU A 123 -4.65 -6.90 16.77
C GLU A 123 -3.17 -7.28 16.83
N LYS A 124 -2.76 -8.36 16.15
CA LYS A 124 -1.37 -8.81 16.09
C LYS A 124 -0.45 -7.82 15.36
N LEU A 125 -0.93 -7.18 14.29
CA LEU A 125 -0.16 -6.21 13.49
C LEU A 125 -0.05 -4.83 14.15
N GLY A 126 -0.86 -4.56 15.17
CA GLY A 126 -0.79 -3.35 15.98
C GLY A 126 -1.56 -2.16 15.42
N LYS A 127 -1.41 -1.02 16.11
CA LYS A 127 -2.26 0.17 15.96
C LYS A 127 -2.21 0.87 14.59
N ASP A 128 -1.14 0.68 13.85
CA ASP A 128 -0.94 1.35 12.55
C ASP A 128 -1.53 0.53 11.38
N ALA A 129 -1.83 -0.75 11.64
CA ALA A 129 -2.48 -1.61 10.65
C ALA A 129 -3.95 -1.21 10.42
N ARG A 130 -4.38 -1.23 9.15
CA ARG A 130 -5.74 -0.86 8.76
C ARG A 130 -6.28 -1.74 7.66
N ILE A 131 -7.58 -1.98 7.68
CA ILE A 131 -8.31 -2.52 6.53
C ILE A 131 -8.41 -1.38 5.52
N ILE A 132 -7.88 -1.60 4.32
CA ILE A 132 -7.87 -0.61 3.25
C ILE A 132 -8.79 -0.99 2.08
N GLY A 133 -9.37 -2.19 2.10
CA GLY A 133 -10.25 -2.65 1.03
C GLY A 133 -10.66 -4.09 1.18
N THR A 134 -11.26 -4.62 0.11
CA THR A 134 -11.84 -5.96 0.05
C THR A 134 -11.53 -6.63 -1.29
N ILE A 135 -11.53 -7.96 -1.29
CA ILE A 135 -11.53 -8.77 -2.50
C ILE A 135 -12.98 -8.99 -2.94
N SER A 136 -13.26 -8.79 -4.22
CA SER A 136 -14.57 -8.86 -4.83
C SER A 136 -14.59 -9.85 -6.01
N ASP A 137 -15.76 -10.36 -6.34
CA ASP A 137 -16.01 -11.14 -7.56
C ASP A 137 -16.26 -10.19 -8.77
N ASP A 138 -16.47 -8.90 -8.49
CA ASP A 138 -16.65 -7.90 -9.50
C ASP A 138 -15.31 -7.45 -10.11
N HIS A 139 -15.32 -7.13 -11.39
CA HIS A 139 -14.15 -6.62 -12.13
C HIS A 139 -12.89 -7.49 -12.00
N PRO A 140 -12.93 -8.78 -12.41
CA PRO A 140 -11.80 -9.69 -12.32
C PRO A 140 -10.50 -9.12 -12.89
N GLY A 141 -9.39 -9.35 -12.19
CA GLY A 141 -8.06 -8.91 -12.63
C GLY A 141 -7.80 -7.43 -12.48
N THR A 142 -8.67 -6.68 -11.80
CA THR A 142 -8.57 -5.22 -11.70
C THR A 142 -8.66 -4.72 -10.28
N VAL A 143 -8.08 -3.54 -10.04
CA VAL A 143 -8.18 -2.82 -8.77
C VAL A 143 -8.97 -1.54 -8.99
N LEU A 144 -10.08 -1.42 -8.27
CA LEU A 144 -10.88 -0.20 -8.17
C LEU A 144 -10.55 0.52 -6.87
N MET A 145 -10.43 1.83 -6.91
CA MET A 145 -10.30 2.63 -5.71
C MET A 145 -11.45 3.64 -5.62
N LYS A 146 -12.19 3.59 -4.54
CA LYS A 146 -13.17 4.60 -4.17
C LYS A 146 -12.42 5.82 -3.65
N THR A 147 -12.53 6.95 -4.34
CA THR A 147 -11.82 8.17 -4.01
C THR A 147 -12.45 8.91 -2.82
N ARG A 148 -11.70 9.81 -2.20
CA ARG A 148 -12.20 10.69 -1.14
C ARG A 148 -13.41 11.54 -1.57
N LEU A 149 -13.52 11.82 -2.87
CA LEU A 149 -14.64 12.56 -3.46
C LEU A 149 -15.87 11.68 -3.77
N GLY A 150 -15.79 10.37 -3.51
CA GLY A 150 -16.89 9.44 -3.77
C GLY A 150 -16.97 8.93 -5.21
N THR A 151 -16.01 9.29 -6.07
CA THR A 151 -15.84 8.71 -7.39
C THR A 151 -15.03 7.43 -7.32
N THR A 152 -14.95 6.69 -8.43
CA THR A 152 -14.14 5.48 -8.54
C THR A 152 -13.06 5.67 -9.60
N ARG A 153 -11.84 5.24 -9.32
CA ARG A 153 -10.76 5.17 -10.32
C ARG A 153 -10.14 3.79 -10.38
N TRP A 154 -9.68 3.40 -11.54
CA TRP A 154 -8.88 2.20 -11.75
C TRP A 154 -7.44 2.46 -11.32
N LEU A 155 -6.87 1.58 -10.49
CA LEU A 155 -5.45 1.53 -10.29
C LEU A 155 -4.84 0.59 -11.33
N ARG A 156 -3.73 1.02 -11.93
CA ARG A 156 -3.01 0.26 -12.95
C ARG A 156 -1.54 0.20 -12.58
N LYS A 157 -0.84 -0.79 -13.09
CA LYS A 157 0.63 -0.77 -13.05
C LYS A 157 1.14 0.45 -13.80
N LEU A 158 2.23 1.02 -13.29
CA LEU A 158 2.90 2.09 -14.01
C LEU A 158 3.44 1.56 -15.35
N SER A 159 2.98 2.13 -16.45
CA SER A 159 3.62 1.98 -17.74
C SER A 159 4.77 2.99 -17.83
N GLY A 160 5.98 2.56 -17.41
CA GLY A 160 7.15 3.42 -17.31
C GLY A 160 7.61 3.60 -15.86
N GLN A 161 8.75 4.25 -15.67
CA GLN A 161 9.27 4.58 -14.35
C GLN A 161 9.08 6.08 -14.13
N PRO A 162 8.08 6.55 -13.38
CA PRO A 162 7.93 7.96 -13.04
C PRO A 162 9.06 8.44 -12.10
N LEU A 163 9.70 7.50 -11.43
CA LEU A 163 10.88 7.75 -10.61
C LEU A 163 12.06 6.93 -11.15
N PRO A 164 13.31 7.46 -11.10
CA PRO A 164 14.49 6.67 -11.38
C PRO A 164 14.51 5.42 -10.48
N ARG A 165 15.12 4.33 -10.96
CA ARG A 165 15.26 3.09 -10.18
C ARG A 165 15.80 3.40 -8.80
N ILE A 166 15.02 3.08 -7.78
CA ILE A 166 15.33 3.39 -6.39
C ILE A 166 16.09 2.23 -5.74
N CYS A 167 15.95 1.03 -6.34
CA CYS A 167 16.62 -0.20 -5.92
C CYS A 167 17.25 -0.87 -7.14
#